data_248ffdf5a4cd4c3173d12ae857767383
#
_entry.id   248ffdf5a4cd4c3173d12ae857767383
#
_cell.length_a   1.000
_cell.length_b   1.000
_cell.length_c   1.000
_cell.angle_alpha   90.00
_cell.angle_beta   90.00
_cell.angle_gamma   90.00
#
_symmetry.space_group_name_H-M   'P 1'
#
loop_
_entity.id
_entity.type
_entity.pdbx_description
1 polymer ?
#
loop_
_entity_poly.entity_id
_entity_poly.type
_entity_poly.pdbx_seq_one_letter_code
_entity_poly.pdbx_strand_id
1 'polypeptide(L)'
;TFKERYNWERILAVACSLVKKQRYEYYAKEVWKVALDTGCEKRDYLFGRLLAVADRVEYRTYDKDDWRETNAQRYMAVFAQKPMRTWKVLEEKLQPYWGKLKPGERMVYKKLIDEIFDKFTVAAYEKDESLSGLYLLGFHSQAMALKQKPVNEQKEEE
;
A
#
# COMPACT_ATOMS: atom_id res chain seq x y z
N THR A 1 -7.48 -7.22 38.95
CA THR A 1 -7.47 -8.63 38.53
C THR A 1 -7.05 -8.79 37.07
N PHE A 2 -6.61 -9.96 36.64
CA PHE A 2 -6.26 -10.28 35.26
C PHE A 2 -7.39 -9.98 34.27
N LYS A 3 -8.65 -10.24 34.69
CA LYS A 3 -9.85 -10.00 33.92
C LYS A 3 -10.13 -8.49 33.69
N GLU A 4 -9.86 -7.66 34.70
CA GLU A 4 -10.00 -6.20 34.60
C GLU A 4 -8.96 -5.60 33.66
N ARG A 5 -7.70 -6.07 33.76
CA ARG A 5 -6.61 -5.66 32.89
C ARG A 5 -6.90 -6.02 31.42
N TYR A 6 -7.41 -7.22 31.17
CA TYR A 6 -7.80 -7.67 29.84
C TYR A 6 -8.94 -6.82 29.25
N ASN A 7 -9.93 -6.45 30.07
CA ASN A 7 -11.00 -5.57 29.64
C ASN A 7 -10.51 -4.16 29.29
N TRP A 8 -9.60 -3.61 30.09
CA TRP A 8 -8.98 -2.30 29.81
C TRP A 8 -8.18 -2.30 28.52
N GLU A 9 -7.41 -3.34 28.25
CA GLU A 9 -6.66 -3.48 27.01
C GLU A 9 -7.58 -3.54 25.79
N ARG A 10 -8.71 -4.24 25.88
CA ARG A 10 -9.73 -4.27 24.82
C ARG A 10 -10.37 -2.91 24.61
N ILE A 11 -10.76 -2.23 25.66
CA ILE A 11 -11.36 -0.90 25.59
C ILE A 11 -10.37 0.08 24.97
N LEU A 12 -9.11 0.04 25.37
CA LEU A 12 -8.05 0.88 24.83
C LEU A 12 -7.83 0.59 23.34
N ALA A 13 -7.80 -0.68 22.95
CA ALA A 13 -7.66 -1.09 21.54
C ALA A 13 -8.82 -0.58 20.68
N VAL A 14 -10.06 -0.68 21.17
CA VAL A 14 -11.25 -0.16 20.47
C VAL A 14 -11.21 1.36 20.40
N ALA A 15 -10.87 2.04 21.51
CA ALA A 15 -10.73 3.50 21.53
C ALA A 15 -9.64 3.99 20.56
N CYS A 16 -8.47 3.33 20.54
CA CYS A 16 -7.41 3.63 19.60
C CYS A 16 -7.84 3.39 18.14
N SER A 17 -8.61 2.33 17.89
CA SER A 17 -9.14 2.02 16.56
C SER A 17 -10.13 3.09 16.10
N LEU A 18 -11.05 3.54 16.97
CA LEU A 18 -11.99 4.61 16.66
C LEU A 18 -11.29 5.94 16.42
N VAL A 19 -10.32 6.30 17.26
CA VAL A 19 -9.52 7.53 17.08
C VAL A 19 -8.71 7.47 15.78
N LYS A 20 -8.12 6.32 15.45
CA LYS A 20 -7.43 6.12 14.17
C LYS A 20 -8.39 6.25 13.00
N LYS A 21 -9.60 5.68 13.09
CA LYS A 21 -10.64 5.79 12.06
C LYS A 21 -11.09 7.24 11.86
N GLN A 22 -11.40 7.96 12.93
CA GLN A 22 -11.79 9.37 12.86
C GLN A 22 -10.66 10.25 12.32
N ARG A 23 -9.41 10.04 12.76
CA ARG A 23 -8.24 10.72 12.21
C ARG A 23 -8.01 10.34 10.76
N TYR A 24 -8.19 9.07 10.41
CA TYR A 24 -8.08 8.63 9.02
C TYR A 24 -9.12 9.32 8.13
N GLU A 25 -10.38 9.40 8.56
CA GLU A 25 -11.44 10.10 7.80
C GLU A 25 -11.17 11.60 7.69
N TYR A 26 -10.65 12.23 8.75
CA TYR A 26 -10.27 13.64 8.76
C TYR A 26 -9.08 13.89 7.83
N TYR A 27 -8.01 13.13 7.98
CA TYR A 27 -6.82 13.25 7.15
C TYR A 27 -7.03 12.72 5.73
N ALA A 28 -7.90 11.76 5.53
CA ALA A 28 -8.26 11.31 4.18
C ALA A 28 -8.84 12.46 3.37
N LYS A 29 -9.70 13.29 3.96
CA LYS A 29 -10.24 14.47 3.27
C LYS A 29 -9.17 15.49 2.88
N GLU A 30 -8.12 15.64 3.67
CA GLU A 30 -6.98 16.51 3.38
C GLU A 30 -5.95 15.83 2.47
N VAL A 31 -5.69 14.54 2.67
CA VAL A 31 -4.76 13.73 1.86
C VAL A 31 -5.31 13.48 0.44
N TRP A 32 -6.63 13.51 0.24
CA TRP A 32 -7.24 13.47 -1.10
C TRP A 32 -6.77 14.59 -2.02
N LYS A 33 -6.25 15.66 -1.45
CA LYS A 33 -5.68 16.80 -2.19
C LYS A 33 -4.20 16.60 -2.52
N VAL A 34 -3.55 15.60 -1.93
CA VAL A 34 -2.14 15.33 -2.15
C VAL A 34 -2.01 14.39 -3.36
N ALA A 35 -1.68 14.98 -4.50
CA ALA A 35 -1.36 14.22 -5.70
C ALA A 35 -0.15 13.29 -5.48
N LEU A 36 -0.11 12.18 -6.20
CA LEU A 36 1.05 11.31 -6.23
C LEU A 36 2.27 12.09 -6.71
N ASP A 37 3.30 12.15 -5.88
CA ASP A 37 4.59 12.72 -6.24
C ASP A 37 5.46 11.64 -6.89
N THR A 38 5.44 11.61 -8.23
CA THR A 38 6.27 10.68 -9.01
C THR A 38 7.74 11.07 -9.02
N GLY A 39 8.08 12.31 -8.67
CA GLY A 39 9.46 12.81 -8.57
C GLY A 39 10.14 12.52 -7.22
N CYS A 40 9.38 12.08 -6.23
CA CYS A 40 9.92 11.82 -4.90
C CYS A 40 10.85 10.59 -4.92
N GLU A 41 12.11 10.79 -4.52
CA GLU A 41 13.14 9.74 -4.42
C GLU A 41 13.40 9.30 -2.97
N LYS A 42 12.58 9.76 -2.01
CA LYS A 42 12.74 9.40 -0.61
C LYS A 42 12.41 7.91 -0.42
N ARG A 43 13.35 7.18 0.15
CA ARG A 43 13.29 5.73 0.41
C ARG A 43 11.95 5.29 0.98
N ASP A 44 11.50 5.91 2.06
CA ASP A 44 10.30 5.50 2.77
C ASP A 44 9.04 5.71 1.93
N TYR A 45 8.98 6.79 1.17
CA TYR A 45 7.91 7.07 0.23
C TYR A 45 7.85 6.03 -0.90
N LEU A 46 9.00 5.66 -1.45
CA LEU A 46 9.11 4.67 -2.51
C LEU A 46 8.67 3.28 -2.04
N PHE A 47 9.07 2.86 -0.83
CA PHE A 47 8.58 1.61 -0.25
C PHE A 47 7.05 1.63 -0.05
N GLY A 48 6.49 2.76 0.35
CA GLY A 48 5.03 2.92 0.43
C GLY A 48 4.36 2.71 -0.92
N ARG A 49 4.91 3.31 -1.98
CA ARG A 49 4.42 3.12 -3.36
C ARG A 49 4.47 1.65 -3.80
N LEU A 50 5.60 0.96 -3.55
CA LEU A 50 5.72 -0.48 -3.86
C LEU A 50 4.64 -1.32 -3.16
N LEU A 51 4.42 -1.08 -1.87
CA LEU A 51 3.40 -1.79 -1.11
C LEU A 51 1.99 -1.56 -1.68
N ALA A 52 1.68 -0.35 -2.13
CA ALA A 52 0.39 -0.03 -2.74
C ALA A 52 0.18 -0.73 -4.09
N VAL A 53 1.25 -0.88 -4.88
CA VAL A 53 1.18 -1.65 -6.14
C VAL A 53 0.95 -3.13 -5.84
N ALA A 54 1.66 -3.70 -4.87
CA ALA A 54 1.47 -5.08 -4.44
C ALA A 54 0.04 -5.35 -3.96
N ASP A 55 -0.50 -4.45 -3.13
CA ASP A 55 -1.89 -4.51 -2.68
C ASP A 55 -2.87 -4.52 -3.86
N ARG A 56 -2.67 -3.63 -4.82
CA ARG A 56 -3.54 -3.50 -5.98
C ARG A 56 -3.49 -4.70 -6.91
N VAL A 57 -2.31 -5.26 -7.17
CA VAL A 57 -2.12 -6.45 -8.02
C VAL A 57 -2.92 -7.62 -7.48
N GLU A 58 -2.81 -7.91 -6.19
CA GLU A 58 -3.53 -8.99 -5.54
C GLU A 58 -5.04 -8.71 -5.52
N TYR A 59 -5.45 -7.52 -5.08
CA TYR A 59 -6.86 -7.12 -5.00
C TYR A 59 -7.59 -7.22 -6.34
N ARG A 60 -6.93 -6.89 -7.46
CA ARG A 60 -7.52 -6.97 -8.81
C ARG A 60 -7.86 -8.39 -9.25
N THR A 61 -7.29 -9.39 -8.59
CA THR A 61 -7.55 -10.80 -8.90
C THR A 61 -8.63 -11.44 -8.02
N TYR A 62 -9.13 -10.69 -7.03
CA TYR A 62 -10.19 -11.16 -6.16
C TYR A 62 -11.57 -11.04 -6.82
N ASP A 63 -12.47 -11.95 -6.50
CA ASP A 63 -13.87 -11.85 -6.86
C ASP A 63 -14.54 -10.68 -6.13
N LYS A 64 -15.60 -10.12 -6.69
CA LYS A 64 -16.28 -8.93 -6.13
C LYS A 64 -16.78 -9.11 -4.70
N ASP A 65 -17.09 -10.34 -4.33
CA ASP A 65 -17.60 -10.70 -3.01
C ASP A 65 -16.50 -11.20 -2.06
N ASP A 66 -15.25 -11.12 -2.47
CA ASP A 66 -14.11 -11.56 -1.67
C ASP A 66 -13.61 -10.43 -0.77
N TRP A 67 -13.82 -10.58 0.54
CA TRP A 67 -13.46 -9.61 1.58
C TRP A 67 -12.11 -9.90 2.23
N ARG A 68 -11.29 -10.76 1.64
CA ARG A 68 -9.97 -11.10 2.20
C ARG A 68 -9.03 -9.91 2.16
N GLU A 69 -8.27 -9.78 3.24
CA GLU A 69 -7.11 -8.89 3.24
C GLU A 69 -6.05 -9.41 2.27
N THR A 70 -5.43 -8.49 1.55
CA THR A 70 -4.28 -8.81 0.71
C THR A 70 -3.05 -9.15 1.55
N ASN A 71 -2.07 -9.82 0.94
CA ASN A 71 -0.79 -10.04 1.61
C ASN A 71 -0.11 -8.72 1.99
N ALA A 72 -0.19 -7.69 1.14
CA ALA A 72 0.32 -6.37 1.45
C ALA A 72 -0.28 -5.77 2.73
N GLN A 73 -1.59 -5.90 2.91
CA GLN A 73 -2.28 -5.42 4.12
C GLN A 73 -1.85 -6.20 5.37
N ARG A 74 -1.78 -7.53 5.27
CA ARG A 74 -1.34 -8.38 6.39
C ARG A 74 0.09 -8.11 6.83
N TYR A 75 0.98 -7.84 5.89
CA TYR A 75 2.40 -7.59 6.15
C TYR A 75 2.74 -6.13 6.43
N MET A 76 1.77 -5.21 6.40
CA MET A 76 2.00 -3.77 6.52
C MET A 76 2.84 -3.38 7.75
N ALA A 77 2.54 -3.97 8.91
CA ALA A 77 3.28 -3.68 10.15
C ALA A 77 4.73 -4.19 10.12
N VAL A 78 4.94 -5.39 9.58
CA VAL A 78 6.28 -6.00 9.43
C VAL A 78 7.06 -5.26 8.34
N PHE A 79 6.39 -4.87 7.27
CA PHE A 79 6.96 -4.07 6.19
C PHE A 79 7.50 -2.72 6.69
N ALA A 80 6.76 -2.05 7.58
CA ALA A 80 7.21 -0.81 8.19
C ALA A 80 8.51 -0.97 9.01
N GLN A 81 8.79 -2.14 9.55
CA GLN A 81 9.97 -2.42 10.36
C GLN A 81 11.15 -2.94 9.53
N LYS A 82 10.88 -3.80 8.55
CA LYS A 82 11.88 -4.50 7.73
C LYS A 82 11.46 -4.51 6.25
N PRO A 83 11.50 -3.35 5.58
CA PRO A 83 10.87 -3.18 4.27
C PRO A 83 11.50 -4.05 3.18
N MET A 84 12.83 -4.10 3.09
CA MET A 84 13.53 -4.84 2.04
C MET A 84 13.26 -6.34 2.13
N ARG A 85 13.40 -6.91 3.32
CA ARG A 85 13.14 -8.35 3.55
C ARG A 85 11.68 -8.70 3.31
N THR A 86 10.77 -7.87 3.80
CA THR A 86 9.33 -8.10 3.63
C THR A 86 8.92 -7.93 2.18
N TRP A 87 9.54 -7.01 1.44
CA TRP A 87 9.29 -6.87 0.01
C TRP A 87 9.63 -8.15 -0.76
N LYS A 88 10.78 -8.77 -0.50
CA LYS A 88 11.15 -10.04 -1.13
C LYS A 88 10.10 -11.14 -0.88
N VAL A 89 9.59 -11.23 0.34
CA VAL A 89 8.52 -12.18 0.68
C VAL A 89 7.22 -11.84 -0.07
N LEU A 90 6.85 -10.57 -0.15
CA LEU A 90 5.66 -10.13 -0.87
C LEU A 90 5.79 -10.40 -2.38
N GLU A 91 6.94 -10.16 -2.94
CA GLU A 91 7.23 -10.42 -4.36
C GLU A 91 7.04 -11.90 -4.72
N GLU A 92 7.51 -12.81 -3.88
CA GLU A 92 7.25 -14.26 -4.02
C GLU A 92 5.75 -14.58 -3.92
N LYS A 93 5.06 -13.98 -2.94
CA LYS A 93 3.62 -14.18 -2.73
C LYS A 93 2.76 -13.59 -3.86
N LEU A 94 3.26 -12.63 -4.61
CA LEU A 94 2.57 -12.06 -5.76
C LEU A 94 2.64 -12.95 -7.01
N GLN A 95 3.55 -13.91 -7.09
CA GLN A 95 3.72 -14.74 -8.29
C GLN A 95 2.43 -15.40 -8.79
N PRO A 96 1.58 -16.03 -7.93
CA PRO A 96 0.32 -16.65 -8.38
C PRO A 96 -0.69 -15.65 -8.95
N TYR A 97 -0.63 -14.40 -8.53
CA TYR A 97 -1.59 -13.37 -8.94
C TYR A 97 -1.25 -12.75 -10.29
N TRP A 98 0.03 -12.69 -10.66
CA TRP A 98 0.45 -12.19 -11.97
C TRP A 98 -0.19 -12.93 -13.14
N GLY A 99 -0.37 -14.25 -13.01
CA GLY A 99 -1.01 -15.09 -14.03
C GLY A 99 -2.50 -14.83 -14.19
N LYS A 100 -3.16 -14.30 -13.16
CA LYS A 100 -4.61 -14.04 -13.14
C LYS A 100 -4.96 -12.67 -13.74
N LEU A 101 -4.02 -11.74 -13.83
CA LEU A 101 -4.23 -10.43 -14.43
C LEU A 101 -4.28 -10.52 -15.96
N LYS A 102 -5.06 -9.63 -16.58
CA LYS A 102 -5.00 -9.43 -18.02
C LYS A 102 -3.58 -9.00 -18.46
N PRO A 103 -3.11 -9.42 -19.65
CA PRO A 103 -1.75 -9.11 -20.10
C PRO A 103 -1.38 -7.62 -20.05
N GLY A 104 -2.29 -6.75 -20.45
CA GLY A 104 -2.09 -5.29 -20.41
C GLY A 104 -1.98 -4.75 -18.99
N GLU A 105 -2.84 -5.18 -18.07
CA GLU A 105 -2.75 -4.79 -16.66
C GLU A 105 -1.44 -5.26 -16.02
N ARG A 106 -1.05 -6.49 -16.29
CA ARG A 106 0.22 -7.06 -15.80
C ARG A 106 1.41 -6.22 -16.25
N MET A 107 1.43 -5.83 -17.52
CA MET A 107 2.51 -5.01 -18.06
C MET A 107 2.56 -3.63 -17.39
N VAL A 108 1.42 -3.00 -17.18
CA VAL A 108 1.34 -1.69 -16.50
C VAL A 108 1.88 -1.76 -15.07
N TYR A 109 1.46 -2.75 -14.29
CA TYR A 109 1.93 -2.87 -12.91
C TYR A 109 3.41 -3.24 -12.80
N LYS A 110 3.92 -4.13 -13.68
CA LYS A 110 5.34 -4.44 -13.72
C LYS A 110 6.18 -3.22 -14.07
N LYS A 111 5.79 -2.49 -15.11
CA LYS A 111 6.46 -1.25 -15.49
C LYS A 111 6.46 -0.23 -14.36
N LEU A 112 5.35 -0.10 -13.64
CA LEU A 112 5.27 0.81 -12.48
C LEU A 112 6.21 0.39 -11.34
N ILE A 113 6.31 -0.90 -11.06
CA ILE A 113 7.29 -1.43 -10.08
C ILE A 113 8.72 -1.08 -10.52
N ASP A 114 9.07 -1.32 -11.78
CA ASP A 114 10.38 -1.00 -12.33
C ASP A 114 10.67 0.51 -12.23
N GLU A 115 9.72 1.37 -12.59
CA GLU A 115 9.84 2.83 -12.45
C GLU A 115 10.06 3.29 -11.01
N ILE A 116 9.47 2.60 -10.03
CA ILE A 116 9.70 2.89 -8.61
C ILE A 116 11.09 2.42 -8.20
N PHE A 117 11.52 1.23 -8.65
CA PHE A 117 12.85 0.70 -8.35
C PHE A 117 13.96 1.56 -8.93
N ASP A 118 13.79 2.11 -10.14
CA ASP A 118 14.76 2.99 -10.78
C ASP A 118 15.06 4.27 -9.96
N LYS A 119 14.17 4.63 -9.04
CA LYS A 119 14.35 5.78 -8.15
C LYS A 119 15.09 5.45 -6.85
N PHE A 120 15.23 4.18 -6.51
CA PHE A 120 16.03 3.79 -5.36
C PHE A 120 17.53 3.89 -5.69
N THR A 121 18.30 4.43 -4.77
CA THR A 121 19.73 4.10 -4.74
C THR A 121 19.90 2.72 -4.11
N VAL A 122 20.93 1.98 -4.56
CA VAL A 122 21.21 0.64 -4.01
C VAL A 122 21.33 0.67 -2.49
N ALA A 123 22.09 1.63 -1.96
CA ALA A 123 22.25 1.80 -0.51
C ALA A 123 20.95 2.09 0.23
N ALA A 124 20.05 2.88 -0.38
CA ALA A 124 18.75 3.19 0.23
C ALA A 124 17.82 1.97 0.24
N TYR A 125 17.85 1.15 -0.81
CA TYR A 125 17.05 -0.06 -0.87
C TYR A 125 17.53 -1.15 0.09
N GLU A 126 18.85 -1.36 0.16
CA GLU A 126 19.45 -2.39 1.02
C GLU A 126 19.38 -2.05 2.52
N LYS A 127 19.16 -0.80 2.86
CA LYS A 127 19.00 -0.35 4.24
C LYS A 127 17.68 -0.85 4.83
N ASP A 128 17.75 -1.98 5.54
CA ASP A 128 16.57 -2.66 6.11
C ASP A 128 16.19 -2.10 7.50
N GLU A 129 16.11 -0.78 7.57
CA GLU A 129 15.69 -0.03 8.77
C GLU A 129 14.20 0.32 8.72
N SER A 130 13.62 0.56 9.89
CA SER A 130 12.22 0.98 10.03
C SER A 130 11.90 2.20 9.17
N LEU A 131 10.72 2.16 8.55
CA LEU A 131 10.19 3.26 7.76
C LEU A 131 9.57 4.34 8.67
N SER A 132 9.70 5.59 8.27
CA SER A 132 8.98 6.71 8.88
C SER A 132 7.52 6.76 8.39
N GLY A 133 6.70 7.66 8.96
CA GLY A 133 5.32 7.88 8.50
C GLY A 133 5.18 8.25 7.02
N LEU A 134 6.27 8.65 6.37
CA LEU A 134 6.28 9.01 4.95
C LEU A 134 5.90 7.82 4.04
N TYR A 135 6.13 6.58 4.48
CA TYR A 135 5.71 5.41 3.71
C TYR A 135 4.19 5.30 3.60
N LEU A 136 3.46 5.71 4.63
CA LEU A 136 1.98 5.74 4.57
C LEU A 136 1.49 6.75 3.53
N LEU A 137 2.16 7.90 3.42
CA LEU A 137 1.85 8.88 2.40
C LEU A 137 2.10 8.31 0.99
N GLY A 138 3.24 7.67 0.78
CA GLY A 138 3.55 6.98 -0.48
C GLY A 138 2.54 5.90 -0.83
N PHE A 139 2.15 5.08 0.16
CA PHE A 139 1.13 4.05 0.00
C PHE A 139 -0.23 4.64 -0.42
N HIS A 140 -0.74 5.62 0.33
CA HIS A 140 -2.05 6.19 0.05
C HIS A 140 -2.09 6.97 -1.26
N SER A 141 -1.07 7.77 -1.56
CA SER A 141 -1.00 8.53 -2.81
C SER A 141 -0.97 7.60 -4.03
N GLN A 142 -0.18 6.52 -3.97
CA GLN A 142 -0.13 5.54 -5.05
C GLN A 142 -1.42 4.73 -5.15
N ALA A 143 -2.00 4.30 -4.04
CA ALA A 143 -3.27 3.56 -4.03
C ALA A 143 -4.41 4.39 -4.62
N MET A 144 -4.44 5.68 -4.35
CA MET A 144 -5.43 6.61 -4.93
C MET A 144 -5.23 6.77 -6.43
N ALA A 145 -3.99 6.97 -6.88
CA ALA A 145 -3.68 7.08 -8.30
C ALA A 145 -4.09 5.82 -9.08
N LEU A 146 -3.92 4.63 -8.48
CA LEU A 146 -4.32 3.35 -9.08
C LEU A 146 -5.85 3.11 -9.11
N LYS A 147 -6.62 3.85 -8.32
CA LYS A 147 -8.10 3.79 -8.32
C LYS A 147 -8.72 4.73 -9.35
N GLN A 148 -8.04 5.80 -9.73
CA GLN A 148 -8.52 6.73 -10.74
C GLN A 148 -8.50 6.04 -12.11
N LYS A 149 -9.63 6.10 -12.82
CA LYS A 149 -9.66 5.68 -14.22
C LYS A 149 -8.79 6.62 -15.05
N PRO A 150 -8.03 6.15 -16.03
CA PRO A 150 -7.33 7.04 -16.95
C PRO A 150 -8.34 7.97 -17.63
N VAL A 151 -8.01 9.25 -17.68
CA VAL A 151 -8.87 10.34 -18.20
C VAL A 151 -9.36 10.09 -19.64
N ASN A 152 -8.71 9.20 -20.37
CA ASN A 152 -9.04 8.89 -21.77
C ASN A 152 -10.27 7.98 -21.95
N GLU A 153 -10.75 7.29 -20.90
CA GLU A 153 -11.98 6.48 -21.01
C GLU A 153 -13.28 7.29 -20.78
N GLN A 154 -13.18 8.57 -20.42
CA GLN A 154 -14.35 9.43 -20.18
C GLN A 154 -14.89 10.13 -21.45
N LYS A 155 -14.26 9.96 -22.60
CA LYS A 155 -14.65 10.62 -23.85
C LYS A 155 -15.44 9.75 -24.83
N GLU A 156 -15.71 8.50 -24.48
CA GLU A 156 -16.45 7.57 -25.37
C GLU A 156 -17.88 7.24 -24.89
N GLU A 157 -18.36 7.91 -23.81
CA GLU A 157 -19.73 7.72 -23.29
C GLU A 157 -20.64 8.96 -23.45
N GLU A 158 -20.40 9.86 -24.43
CA GLU A 158 -21.35 10.90 -24.84
C GLU A 158 -21.92 10.65 -26.24
#